data_70ea1da9692d89adda689fb6216e3bb3
#
_entry.id   70ea1da9692d89adda689fb6216e3bb3
#
_cell.length_a   1.000
_cell.length_b   1.000
_cell.length_c   1.000
_cell.angle_alpha   90.00
_cell.angle_beta   90.00
_cell.angle_gamma   90.00
#
_symmetry.space_group_name_H-M   'P 1'
#
loop_
_entity.id
_entity.type
_entity.pdbx_description
1 polymer ?
#
loop_
_entity_poly.entity_id
_entity_poly.type
_entity_poly.pdbx_seq_one_letter_code
_entity_poly.pdbx_strand_id
1 'polypeptide(L)'
;MTFLSDALFLASALVDECEREGIRVDHANTFVYTDPRGEMRGLITLSSPYGQALAARLGLDLENTFPGGRGGLRRSAWARVGRWAVDTSWPVVPASAAAVGGEVR
;
A
#
# COMPACT_ATOMS: atom_id res chain seq x y z
N MET A 1 21.06 -11.30 10.17
CA MET A 1 20.31 -11.05 8.94
C MET A 1 20.58 -9.63 8.45
N THR A 2 20.51 -9.43 7.14
CA THR A 2 20.65 -8.09 6.58
C THR A 2 19.35 -7.31 6.74
N PHE A 3 19.42 -6.00 6.61
CA PHE A 3 18.24 -5.15 6.66
C PHE A 3 17.26 -5.50 5.53
N LEU A 4 17.79 -5.85 4.35
CA LEU A 4 16.95 -6.27 3.23
C LEU A 4 16.24 -7.59 3.55
N SER A 5 16.92 -8.54 4.17
CA SER A 5 16.29 -9.80 4.60
C SER A 5 15.14 -9.53 5.56
N ASP A 6 15.32 -8.59 6.48
CA ASP A 6 14.26 -8.22 7.42
C ASP A 6 13.07 -7.59 6.68
N ALA A 7 13.34 -6.77 5.66
CA ALA A 7 12.29 -6.16 4.85
C ALA A 7 11.48 -7.24 4.12
N LEU A 8 12.16 -8.20 3.53
CA LEU A 8 11.51 -9.30 2.80
C LEU A 8 10.69 -10.18 3.74
N PHE A 9 11.22 -10.44 4.92
CA PHE A 9 10.50 -11.22 5.94
C PHE A 9 9.23 -10.48 6.37
N LEU A 10 9.33 -9.19 6.64
CA LEU A 10 8.18 -8.38 7.03
C LEU A 10 7.14 -8.33 5.91
N ALA A 11 7.59 -8.12 4.67
CA ALA A 11 6.69 -8.11 3.52
C ALA A 11 5.91 -9.42 3.41
N SER A 12 6.60 -10.54 3.57
CA SER A 12 5.98 -11.86 3.53
C SER A 12 4.92 -12.02 4.63
N ALA A 13 5.23 -11.56 5.84
CA ALA A 13 4.29 -11.64 6.95
C ALA A 13 3.05 -10.79 6.70
N LEU A 14 3.22 -9.61 6.10
CA LEU A 14 2.10 -8.72 5.78
C LEU A 14 1.22 -9.33 4.68
N VAL A 15 1.83 -9.94 3.67
CA VAL A 15 1.09 -10.63 2.61
C VAL A 15 0.28 -11.78 3.20
N ASP A 16 0.89 -12.59 4.05
CA ASP A 16 0.21 -13.70 4.71
C ASP A 16 -0.98 -13.22 5.53
N GLU A 17 -0.82 -12.11 6.23
CA GLU A 17 -1.90 -11.53 7.04
C GLU A 17 -3.08 -11.13 6.16
N CYS A 18 -2.80 -10.47 5.04
CA CYS A 18 -3.85 -10.05 4.10
C CYS A 18 -4.55 -11.26 3.48
N GLU A 19 -3.80 -12.22 3.01
CA GLU A 19 -4.37 -13.39 2.33
C GLU A 19 -5.16 -14.28 3.26
N ARG A 20 -4.77 -14.33 4.52
CA ARG A 20 -5.53 -15.04 5.54
C ARG A 20 -6.91 -14.45 5.73
N GLU A 21 -7.06 -13.16 5.47
CA GLU A 21 -8.34 -12.46 5.55
C GLU A 21 -9.04 -12.35 4.19
N GLY A 22 -8.59 -13.10 3.20
CA GLY A 22 -9.20 -13.11 1.88
C GLY A 22 -8.86 -11.90 1.02
N ILE A 23 -7.86 -11.11 1.39
CA ILE A 23 -7.42 -9.96 0.61
C ILE A 23 -6.22 -10.37 -0.22
N ARG A 24 -6.44 -10.50 -1.54
CA ARG A 24 -5.38 -10.91 -2.45
C ARG A 24 -4.35 -9.82 -2.60
N VAL A 25 -3.07 -10.19 -2.51
CA VAL A 25 -1.94 -9.31 -2.80
C VAL A 25 -1.27 -9.82 -4.07
N ASP A 26 -1.25 -8.97 -5.10
CA ASP A 26 -0.68 -9.34 -6.39
C ASP A 26 0.82 -9.08 -6.46
N HIS A 27 1.31 -8.12 -5.70
CA HIS A 27 2.67 -7.66 -5.82
C HIS A 27 3.16 -7.06 -4.51
N ALA A 28 4.42 -7.27 -4.19
CA ALA A 28 5.05 -6.67 -3.03
C ALA A 28 6.46 -6.23 -3.42
N ASN A 29 6.75 -4.95 -3.24
CA ASN A 29 8.07 -4.38 -3.49
C ASN A 29 8.68 -3.94 -2.17
N THR A 30 9.97 -4.17 -2.02
CA THR A 30 10.72 -3.70 -0.86
C THR A 30 11.87 -2.83 -1.32
N PHE A 31 12.02 -1.68 -0.66
CA PHE A 31 13.14 -0.79 -0.87
C PHE A 31 13.87 -0.60 0.43
N VAL A 32 15.18 -0.64 0.38
CA VAL A 32 16.03 -0.31 1.51
C VAL A 32 16.87 0.89 1.09
N TYR A 33 16.88 1.93 1.89
CA TYR A 33 17.61 3.14 1.58
C TYR A 33 18.20 3.74 2.85
N THR A 34 19.18 4.62 2.67
CA THR A 34 19.78 5.35 3.79
C THR A 34 19.20 6.77 3.78
N ASP A 35 18.66 7.19 4.90
CA ASP A 35 18.09 8.53 5.02
C ASP A 35 19.21 9.59 5.14
N PRO A 36 18.87 10.90 5.12
CA PRO A 36 19.88 11.96 5.22
C PRO A 36 20.70 11.92 6.51
N ARG A 37 20.22 11.24 7.54
CA ARG A 37 20.95 11.09 8.81
C ARG A 37 21.88 9.88 8.80
N GLY A 38 21.90 9.12 7.70
CA GLY A 38 22.70 7.92 7.61
C GLY A 38 22.04 6.67 8.18
N GLU A 39 20.77 6.74 8.53
CA GLU A 39 20.06 5.58 9.06
C GLU A 39 19.39 4.78 7.95
N MET A 40 19.43 3.46 8.11
CA MET A 40 18.74 2.56 7.20
C MET A 40 17.25 2.63 7.40
N ARG A 41 16.52 2.71 6.29
CA ARG A 41 15.05 2.74 6.26
C ARG A 41 14.55 1.71 5.26
N GLY A 42 13.34 1.23 5.48
CA GLY A 42 12.69 0.31 4.57
C GLY A 42 11.32 0.80 4.16
N LEU A 43 10.98 0.59 2.90
CA LEU A 43 9.66 0.87 2.34
C LEU A 43 9.14 -0.41 1.72
N ILE A 44 7.92 -0.79 2.09
CA ILE A 44 7.23 -1.97 1.57
C ILE A 44 5.97 -1.48 0.89
N THR A 45 5.88 -1.69 -0.42
CA THR A 45 4.70 -1.32 -1.20
C THR A 45 3.95 -2.58 -1.61
N LEU A 46 2.68 -2.65 -1.23
CA LEU A 46 1.82 -3.78 -1.55
C LEU A 46 0.81 -3.35 -2.60
N SER A 47 0.62 -4.19 -3.61
CA SER A 47 -0.37 -3.97 -4.66
C SER A 47 -1.47 -5.01 -4.57
N SER A 48 -2.71 -4.56 -4.59
CA SER A 48 -3.87 -5.42 -4.47
C SER A 48 -5.03 -4.83 -5.28
N PRO A 49 -5.88 -5.68 -5.88
CA PRO A 49 -7.15 -5.19 -6.44
C PRO A 49 -8.06 -4.61 -5.35
N TYR A 50 -7.77 -4.90 -4.10
CA TYR A 50 -8.56 -4.46 -2.95
C TYR A 50 -7.73 -3.56 -2.04
N GLY A 51 -7.06 -2.56 -2.64
CA GLY A 51 -6.12 -1.70 -1.91
C GLY A 51 -6.73 -1.01 -0.70
N GLN A 52 -7.98 -0.54 -0.81
CA GLN A 52 -8.66 0.11 0.30
C GLN A 52 -8.88 -0.85 1.46
N ALA A 53 -9.33 -2.06 1.17
CA ALA A 53 -9.53 -3.08 2.20
C ALA A 53 -8.21 -3.51 2.84
N LEU A 54 -7.17 -3.61 2.01
CA LEU A 54 -5.83 -3.93 2.49
C LEU A 54 -5.33 -2.86 3.46
N ALA A 55 -5.50 -1.59 3.08
CA ALA A 55 -5.10 -0.47 3.93
C ALA A 55 -5.82 -0.51 5.28
N ALA A 56 -7.11 -0.77 5.26
CA ALA A 56 -7.91 -0.88 6.49
C ALA A 56 -7.42 -2.04 7.35
N ARG A 57 -7.13 -3.18 6.73
CA ARG A 57 -6.69 -4.37 7.46
C ARG A 57 -5.34 -4.16 8.14
N LEU A 58 -4.44 -3.46 7.48
CA LEU A 58 -3.09 -3.24 8.00
C LEU A 58 -2.95 -1.96 8.82
N GLY A 59 -4.03 -1.18 8.97
CA GLY A 59 -3.98 0.05 9.74
C GLY A 59 -3.19 1.15 9.07
N LEU A 60 -3.17 1.19 7.74
CA LEU A 60 -2.50 2.24 6.98
C LEU A 60 -3.40 3.47 6.97
N ASP A 61 -3.24 4.35 7.94
CA ASP A 61 -4.19 5.41 8.23
C ASP A 61 -3.75 6.80 7.76
N LEU A 62 -2.53 6.96 7.29
CA LEU A 62 -2.08 8.21 6.69
C LEU A 62 -2.40 8.14 5.20
N GLU A 63 -3.23 9.08 4.71
CA GLU A 63 -3.73 9.02 3.35
C GLU A 63 -3.37 10.25 2.56
N ASN A 64 -3.21 10.04 1.25
CA ASN A 64 -2.92 11.10 0.31
C ASN A 64 -3.60 10.77 -1.02
N THR A 65 -4.04 11.81 -1.75
CA THR A 65 -4.63 11.66 -3.07
C THR A 65 -3.70 12.32 -4.08
N PHE A 66 -3.45 11.66 -5.19
CA PHE A 66 -2.51 12.15 -6.20
C PHE A 66 -2.97 11.76 -7.60
N PRO A 67 -2.48 12.45 -8.64
CA PRO A 67 -2.82 12.09 -10.01
C PRO A 67 -2.31 10.70 -10.37
N GLY A 68 -3.17 9.92 -11.00
CA GLY A 68 -2.77 8.62 -11.56
C GLY A 68 -2.15 8.77 -12.93
N GLY A 69 -1.53 7.70 -13.40
CA GLY A 69 -0.79 7.71 -14.66
C GLY A 69 -1.65 7.87 -15.92
N ARG A 70 -2.96 7.82 -15.81
CA ARG A 70 -3.86 7.93 -16.96
C ARG A 70 -4.91 9.02 -16.79
N GLY A 71 -4.56 10.07 -16.08
CA GLY A 71 -5.43 11.21 -15.89
C GLY A 71 -6.49 11.05 -14.81
N GLY A 72 -6.56 9.88 -14.18
CA GLY A 72 -7.44 9.67 -13.03
C GLY A 72 -6.75 10.06 -11.74
N LEU A 73 -7.44 9.86 -10.64
CA LEU A 73 -6.88 10.07 -9.31
C LEU A 73 -6.62 8.74 -8.63
N ARG A 74 -5.57 8.71 -7.84
CA ARG A 74 -5.26 7.57 -6.97
C ARG A 74 -5.17 8.04 -5.55
N ARG A 75 -5.54 7.17 -4.64
CA ARG A 75 -5.37 7.39 -3.22
C ARG A 75 -4.32 6.43 -2.70
N SER A 76 -3.43 6.90 -1.86
CA SER A 76 -2.48 6.04 -1.17
C SER A 76 -2.76 6.07 0.32
N ALA A 77 -2.46 4.98 0.98
CA ALA A 77 -2.51 4.88 2.43
C ALA A 77 -1.19 4.29 2.91
N TRP A 78 -0.68 4.80 4.01
CA TRP A 78 0.59 4.32 4.52
C TRP A 78 0.65 4.47 6.04
N ALA A 79 1.55 3.73 6.63
CA ALA A 79 1.85 3.82 8.05
C ALA A 79 3.34 3.60 8.24
N ARG A 80 3.88 4.21 9.28
CA ARG A 80 5.30 4.07 9.62
C ARG A 80 5.43 3.44 11.00
N VAL A 81 6.25 2.40 11.09
CA VAL A 81 6.57 1.76 12.35
C VAL A 81 8.10 1.68 12.44
N GLY A 82 8.69 2.53 13.26
CA GLY A 82 10.15 2.60 13.40
C GLY A 82 10.82 2.92 12.07
N ARG A 83 11.65 2.01 11.61
CA ARG A 83 12.43 2.15 10.36
C ARG A 83 11.65 1.74 9.12
N TRP A 84 10.45 1.23 9.30
CA TRP A 84 9.66 0.65 8.21
C TRP A 84 8.50 1.54 7.87
N ALA A 85 8.21 1.65 6.58
CA ALA A 85 6.97 2.25 6.09
C ALA A 85 6.30 1.22 5.19
N VAL A 86 4.98 1.13 5.30
CA VAL A 86 4.18 0.22 4.47
C VAL A 86 3.14 1.07 3.78
N ASP A 87 2.98 0.88 2.47
CA ASP A 87 1.97 1.63 1.73
C ASP A 87 1.26 0.76 0.70
N THR A 88 0.13 1.24 0.27
CA THR A 88 -0.63 0.72 -0.87
C THR A 88 -1.36 1.89 -1.52
N SER A 89 -1.91 1.66 -2.70
CA SER A 89 -2.72 2.67 -3.35
C SER A 89 -3.82 2.00 -4.17
N TRP A 90 -4.85 2.77 -4.49
CA TRP A 90 -5.97 2.30 -5.30
C TRP A 90 -6.52 3.47 -6.12
N PRO A 91 -7.20 3.17 -7.24
CA PRO A 91 -7.83 4.23 -8.02
C PRO A 91 -9.02 4.82 -7.28
N VAL A 92 -9.18 6.14 -7.41
CA VAL A 92 -10.33 6.85 -6.86
C VAL A 92 -11.36 7.00 -7.96
N VAL A 93 -12.57 6.54 -7.70
CA VAL A 93 -13.68 6.71 -8.64
C VAL A 93 -14.31 8.08 -8.35
N PRO A 94 -14.30 9.02 -9.32
CA PRO A 94 -14.92 10.33 -9.13
C PRO A 94 -16.41 10.18 -8.81
N ALA A 95 -16.96 11.13 -8.03
CA ALA A 95 -18.36 11.07 -7.62
C ALA A 95 -19.29 10.97 -8.81
N SER A 96 -19.02 11.71 -9.90
CA SER A 96 -19.82 11.65 -11.11
C SER A 96 -19.76 10.29 -11.78
N ALA A 97 -18.57 9.69 -11.87
CA ALA A 97 -18.41 8.36 -12.44
C ALA A 97 -19.01 7.30 -11.51
N ALA A 98 -18.89 7.50 -10.21
CA ALA A 98 -19.49 6.59 -9.25
C ALA A 98 -21.00 6.60 -9.34
N ALA A 99 -21.61 7.79 -9.54
CA ALA A 99 -23.06 7.91 -9.72
C ALA A 99 -23.52 7.17 -10.96
N VAL A 100 -22.82 7.34 -12.08
CA VAL A 100 -23.14 6.64 -13.33
C VAL A 100 -22.87 5.15 -13.15
N GLY A 101 -21.74 4.80 -12.65
CA GLY A 101 -21.40 3.41 -12.39
C GLY A 101 -22.32 2.76 -11.39
N GLY A 102 -22.75 3.54 -10.43
CA GLY A 102 -23.71 3.08 -9.45
C GLY A 102 -25.05 2.73 -10.04
N GLU A 103 -25.46 3.43 -11.05
CA GLU A 103 -26.68 3.12 -11.75
C GLU A 103 -26.58 1.84 -12.56
N VAL A 104 -25.38 1.44 -12.85
CA VAL A 104 -25.11 0.21 -13.58
C VAL A 104 -25.09 -0.99 -12.64
N ARG A 105 -25.04 -0.74 -11.39
CA ARG A 105 -24.97 -1.81 -10.40
C ARG A 105 -26.21 -2.66 -10.36
#